data_bb07dff4d1112a0d68b78ef36e447aa9
#
_entry.id   bb07dff4d1112a0d68b78ef36e447aa9
#
_cell.length_a   1.000
_cell.length_b   1.000
_cell.length_c   1.000
_cell.angle_alpha   90.00
_cell.angle_beta   90.00
_cell.angle_gamma   90.00
#
_symmetry.space_group_name_H-M   'P 1'
#
loop_
_entity.id
_entity.type
_entity.pdbx_description
1 polymer ?
#
loop_
_entity_poly.entity_id
_entity_poly.type
_entity_poly.pdbx_seq_one_letter_code
_entity_poly.pdbx_strand_id
1 'polypeptide(L)'
;MRSAPGRIIFENPTGAAFWINITSIDPGNHIRGLSVLRADHVALAEAGAVFHPDWLALVQDARELRFMDWMATNNSKAVSWADRARPQSASWTETGAPVELMVRLANETGTDPWFTMPHQADDDYIRQFATYVRDNLDPRLKAHVENSNETWNAAFEQFHWMREQTIAEWGDEVSEDWETIFSYHTKRATDVALIWEDVFGAEAPSRLVNVLGTQAGNIWVSEVHITAPGWKEYDPEGYVDPATVFEELASTTYFGVSFMTNADLRAELDQRIRDTGDGAYSWIFEMVSQDGPLQDSIPVVLRNLAEQKAMANSQGLRLSVYEGGQHMHHSFAVNDLSEAQAEELGRFLAEFVRSPEMGALYAQLWDGWREIGEGPFMQYIETSAPSRWGSWGILSHPGDRNPRADFVLKRQAEGGSWWGEGGGPQYLQGRTESGTESPDQMTGTAEEDFLAGLGGDDTFIASPGQDGINGGEGRDTYTLPEPADRYTVTPEAAGYRVTGPQGSAYLVQMEQITFGDGTNRSLD
;
A
#
# COMPACT_ATOMS: atom_id res chain seq x y z
N MET A 1 -6.74 -34.37 7.02
CA MET A 1 -7.04 -33.51 8.18
C MET A 1 -6.45 -34.12 9.43
N ARG A 2 -5.69 -33.37 10.19
CA ARG A 2 -5.19 -33.74 11.53
C ARG A 2 -5.72 -32.70 12.50
N SER A 3 -6.06 -33.11 13.74
CA SER A 3 -6.55 -32.19 14.77
C SER A 3 -5.93 -32.50 16.11
N ALA A 4 -5.61 -31.45 16.84
CA ALA A 4 -5.23 -31.44 18.24
C ALA A 4 -6.06 -30.38 18.97
N PRO A 5 -6.12 -30.35 20.29
CA PRO A 5 -6.78 -29.26 21.01
C PRO A 5 -6.27 -27.89 20.55
N GLY A 6 -7.19 -27.05 20.08
CA GLY A 6 -6.86 -25.71 19.58
C GLY A 6 -6.25 -25.62 18.17
N ARG A 7 -5.94 -26.76 17.51
CA ARG A 7 -5.30 -26.73 16.18
C ARG A 7 -5.90 -27.75 15.22
N ILE A 8 -6.22 -27.30 14.01
CA ILE A 8 -6.66 -28.15 12.89
C ILE A 8 -5.70 -27.94 11.72
N ILE A 9 -5.13 -29.03 11.20
CA ILE A 9 -4.30 -29.02 10.01
C ILE A 9 -5.06 -29.75 8.90
N PHE A 10 -5.18 -29.14 7.73
CA PHE A 10 -5.80 -29.74 6.54
C PHE A 10 -5.03 -29.36 5.28
N GLU A 11 -5.13 -30.20 4.26
CA GLU A 11 -4.57 -29.94 2.94
C GLU A 11 -5.67 -29.36 2.04
N ASN A 12 -5.30 -28.36 1.28
CA ASN A 12 -6.12 -27.78 0.21
C ASN A 12 -5.39 -27.95 -1.13
N PRO A 13 -5.43 -29.15 -1.73
CA PRO A 13 -4.60 -29.50 -2.88
C PRO A 13 -4.98 -28.77 -4.17
N THR A 14 -6.15 -28.15 -4.20
CA THR A 14 -6.63 -27.39 -5.37
C THR A 14 -6.30 -25.89 -5.32
N GLY A 15 -5.85 -25.39 -4.17
CA GLY A 15 -5.69 -23.96 -3.93
C GLY A 15 -7.00 -23.14 -3.96
N ALA A 16 -8.14 -23.83 -4.12
CA ALA A 16 -9.45 -23.16 -4.18
C ALA A 16 -9.87 -22.57 -2.84
N ALA A 17 -10.77 -21.60 -2.87
CA ALA A 17 -11.40 -21.08 -1.67
C ALA A 17 -12.07 -22.21 -0.85
N PHE A 18 -11.97 -22.11 0.47
CA PHE A 18 -12.61 -23.05 1.38
C PHE A 18 -13.42 -22.30 2.44
N TRP A 19 -14.34 -23.01 3.06
CA TRP A 19 -15.20 -22.46 4.09
C TRP A 19 -14.96 -23.18 5.43
N ILE A 20 -14.85 -22.40 6.49
CA ILE A 20 -14.87 -22.93 7.87
C ILE A 20 -16.26 -22.67 8.43
N ASN A 21 -17.02 -23.74 8.65
CA ASN A 21 -18.36 -23.65 9.22
C ASN A 21 -18.35 -24.04 10.70
N ILE A 22 -18.53 -23.05 11.57
CA ILE A 22 -18.64 -23.24 13.01
C ILE A 22 -20.11 -23.51 13.34
N THR A 23 -20.44 -24.78 13.61
CA THR A 23 -21.83 -25.23 13.79
C THR A 23 -22.33 -25.12 15.23
N SER A 24 -21.43 -24.97 16.21
CA SER A 24 -21.78 -24.84 17.63
C SER A 24 -20.67 -24.10 18.37
N ILE A 25 -21.07 -23.26 19.31
CA ILE A 25 -20.18 -22.57 20.26
C ILE A 25 -20.73 -22.72 21.69
N ASP A 26 -19.86 -22.61 22.70
CA ASP A 26 -20.26 -22.44 24.08
C ASP A 26 -20.55 -20.95 24.35
N PRO A 27 -21.81 -20.55 24.65
CA PRO A 27 -22.13 -19.15 24.94
C PRO A 27 -21.40 -18.58 26.18
N GLY A 28 -20.96 -19.45 27.11
CA GLY A 28 -20.18 -19.06 28.28
C GLY A 28 -18.68 -18.96 28.02
N ASN A 29 -18.20 -19.51 26.90
CA ASN A 29 -16.80 -19.51 26.51
C ASN A 29 -16.62 -19.42 25.00
N HIS A 30 -16.79 -18.23 24.48
CA HIS A 30 -16.67 -17.96 23.03
C HIS A 30 -15.27 -18.29 22.50
N ILE A 31 -15.18 -18.68 21.22
CA ILE A 31 -13.93 -18.82 20.49
C ILE A 31 -13.25 -17.44 20.42
N ARG A 32 -11.97 -17.41 20.71
CA ARG A 32 -11.10 -16.22 20.66
C ARG A 32 -9.80 -16.57 19.96
N GLY A 33 -9.16 -15.58 19.35
CA GLY A 33 -7.85 -15.75 18.74
C GLY A 33 -7.83 -16.77 17.59
N LEU A 34 -8.91 -16.82 16.77
CA LEU A 34 -8.94 -17.69 15.60
C LEU A 34 -7.99 -17.12 14.54
N SER A 35 -7.04 -17.93 14.09
CA SER A 35 -6.16 -17.63 12.99
C SER A 35 -6.17 -18.75 11.95
N VAL A 36 -5.94 -18.42 10.69
CA VAL A 36 -5.78 -19.39 9.59
C VAL A 36 -4.48 -19.07 8.90
N LEU A 37 -3.53 -19.98 8.98
CA LEU A 37 -2.16 -19.79 8.51
C LEU A 37 -1.74 -20.96 7.61
N ARG A 38 -0.84 -20.71 6.68
CA ARG A 38 -0.09 -21.78 6.02
C ARG A 38 0.76 -22.49 7.07
N ALA A 39 0.91 -23.81 6.93
CA ALA A 39 1.61 -24.60 7.94
C ALA A 39 3.10 -24.22 8.08
N ASP A 40 3.72 -23.82 6.97
CA ASP A 40 5.11 -23.35 6.89
C ASP A 40 5.35 -21.95 7.48
N HIS A 41 4.30 -21.17 7.75
CA HIS A 41 4.39 -19.83 8.35
C HIS A 41 4.00 -19.80 9.83
N VAL A 42 3.60 -20.93 10.40
CA VAL A 42 3.13 -20.97 11.80
C VAL A 42 4.24 -20.57 12.76
N ALA A 43 5.46 -21.05 12.57
CA ALA A 43 6.58 -20.75 13.46
C ALA A 43 6.92 -19.24 13.46
N LEU A 44 6.92 -18.60 12.30
CA LEU A 44 7.11 -17.14 12.19
C LEU A 44 5.98 -16.36 12.86
N ALA A 45 4.72 -16.80 12.69
CA ALA A 45 3.59 -16.15 13.36
C ALA A 45 3.63 -16.33 14.89
N GLU A 46 4.09 -17.47 15.39
CA GLU A 46 4.32 -17.71 16.82
C GLU A 46 5.47 -16.85 17.36
N ALA A 47 6.49 -16.55 16.55
CA ALA A 47 7.53 -15.57 16.86
C ALA A 47 7.01 -14.11 16.87
N GLY A 48 5.84 -13.84 16.28
CA GLY A 48 5.21 -12.53 16.28
C GLY A 48 5.12 -11.87 14.90
N ALA A 49 5.61 -12.50 13.82
CA ALA A 49 5.44 -12.00 12.47
C ALA A 49 3.95 -11.89 12.10
N VAL A 50 3.57 -10.78 11.48
CA VAL A 50 2.18 -10.49 11.10
C VAL A 50 1.97 -10.65 9.61
N PHE A 51 2.93 -10.22 8.81
CA PHE A 51 2.81 -10.20 7.36
C PHE A 51 3.34 -11.49 6.74
N HIS A 52 2.73 -11.88 5.63
CA HIS A 52 3.15 -13.05 4.86
C HIS A 52 4.55 -12.81 4.27
N PRO A 53 5.57 -13.66 4.53
CA PRO A 53 6.94 -13.38 4.11
C PRO A 53 7.11 -13.25 2.59
N ASP A 54 6.41 -14.10 1.80
CA ASP A 54 6.46 -14.00 0.33
C ASP A 54 5.86 -12.68 -0.17
N TRP A 55 4.89 -12.12 0.54
CA TRP A 55 4.32 -10.82 0.19
C TRP A 55 5.21 -9.66 0.64
N LEU A 56 5.81 -9.73 1.84
CA LEU A 56 6.82 -8.75 2.27
C LEU A 56 7.95 -8.62 1.25
N ALA A 57 8.42 -9.76 0.71
CA ALA A 57 9.46 -9.76 -0.31
C ALA A 57 9.09 -9.03 -1.62
N LEU A 58 7.79 -8.81 -1.88
CA LEU A 58 7.34 -8.03 -3.04
C LEU A 58 7.35 -6.52 -2.78
N VAL A 59 7.11 -6.09 -1.54
CA VAL A 59 6.91 -4.68 -1.19
C VAL A 59 8.09 -4.05 -0.43
N GLN A 60 8.99 -4.86 0.14
CA GLN A 60 10.10 -4.37 0.97
C GLN A 60 11.07 -3.41 0.26
N ASP A 61 11.19 -3.51 -1.07
CA ASP A 61 12.06 -2.62 -1.87
C ASP A 61 11.33 -1.38 -2.40
N ALA A 62 10.03 -1.23 -2.10
CA ALA A 62 9.28 -0.03 -2.44
C ALA A 62 9.80 1.19 -1.68
N ARG A 63 9.66 2.39 -2.25
CA ARG A 63 9.99 3.65 -1.58
C ARG A 63 8.86 4.12 -0.69
N GLU A 64 7.66 3.97 -1.19
CA GLU A 64 6.44 4.37 -0.53
C GLU A 64 5.35 3.32 -0.72
N LEU A 65 4.45 3.25 0.25
CA LEU A 65 3.25 2.42 0.21
C LEU A 65 2.03 3.30 0.40
N ARG A 66 1.24 3.48 -0.67
CA ARG A 66 -0.03 4.21 -0.59
C ARG A 66 -1.16 3.27 -0.16
N PHE A 67 -1.81 3.61 0.93
CA PHE A 67 -2.79 2.74 1.59
C PHE A 67 -4.25 3.00 1.20
N MET A 68 -4.52 3.57 0.02
CA MET A 68 -5.86 3.97 -0.41
C MET A 68 -6.89 2.82 -0.31
N ASP A 69 -6.59 1.67 -0.91
CA ASP A 69 -7.47 0.49 -0.83
C ASP A 69 -7.47 -0.16 0.56
N TRP A 70 -6.32 -0.17 1.24
CA TRP A 70 -6.23 -0.68 2.62
C TRP A 70 -7.08 0.15 3.58
N MET A 71 -7.21 1.44 3.35
CA MET A 71 -8.04 2.33 4.16
C MET A 71 -9.52 2.30 3.74
N ALA A 72 -9.88 1.56 2.69
CA ALA A 72 -11.22 1.59 2.08
C ALA A 72 -11.69 3.03 1.84
N THR A 73 -10.79 3.86 1.26
CA THR A 73 -10.99 5.31 1.14
C THR A 73 -12.14 5.68 0.22
N ASN A 74 -12.25 4.98 -0.93
CA ASN A 74 -13.37 5.19 -1.84
C ASN A 74 -14.70 4.81 -1.18
N ASN A 75 -15.66 5.72 -1.20
CA ASN A 75 -16.99 5.54 -0.63
C ASN A 75 -16.97 5.26 0.88
N SER A 76 -15.94 5.69 1.60
CA SER A 76 -15.78 5.47 3.04
C SER A 76 -16.98 6.00 3.83
N LYS A 77 -17.36 5.28 4.87
CA LYS A 77 -18.42 5.66 5.81
C LYS A 77 -17.87 6.10 7.18
N ALA A 78 -16.54 6.14 7.33
CA ALA A 78 -15.91 6.52 8.58
C ALA A 78 -16.08 8.03 8.83
N VAL A 79 -16.64 8.38 9.99
CA VAL A 79 -16.84 9.76 10.45
C VAL A 79 -16.03 10.00 11.71
N SER A 80 -16.27 9.22 12.76
CA SER A 80 -15.61 9.37 14.05
C SER A 80 -14.50 8.34 14.25
N TRP A 81 -13.56 8.61 15.14
CA TRP A 81 -12.50 7.65 15.50
C TRP A 81 -13.01 6.28 15.96
N ALA A 82 -14.24 6.23 16.47
CA ALA A 82 -14.86 4.98 16.88
C ALA A 82 -15.21 4.06 15.69
N ASP A 83 -15.42 4.63 14.50
CA ASP A 83 -15.82 3.90 13.28
C ASP A 83 -14.65 3.19 12.60
N ARG A 84 -13.41 3.52 12.97
CA ARG A 84 -12.22 2.95 12.35
C ARG A 84 -12.11 1.44 12.52
N ALA A 85 -11.42 0.78 11.61
CA ALA A 85 -10.97 -0.59 11.81
C ALA A 85 -10.02 -0.69 13.02
N ARG A 86 -10.05 -1.83 13.71
CA ARG A 86 -9.15 -2.15 14.82
C ARG A 86 -8.51 -3.51 14.57
N PRO A 87 -7.31 -3.80 15.11
CA PRO A 87 -6.67 -5.10 14.94
C PRO A 87 -7.56 -6.28 15.36
N GLN A 88 -8.45 -6.08 16.35
CA GLN A 88 -9.36 -7.10 16.88
C GLN A 88 -10.71 -7.14 16.15
N SER A 89 -10.95 -6.31 15.14
CA SER A 89 -12.20 -6.34 14.35
C SER A 89 -12.35 -7.69 13.65
N ALA A 90 -13.56 -8.20 13.59
CA ALA A 90 -13.84 -9.51 12.97
C ALA A 90 -13.64 -9.50 11.45
N SER A 91 -13.73 -8.35 10.83
CA SER A 91 -13.50 -8.13 9.39
C SER A 91 -13.02 -6.70 9.17
N TRP A 92 -12.21 -6.51 8.14
CA TRP A 92 -11.75 -5.20 7.67
C TRP A 92 -12.30 -4.85 6.27
N THR A 93 -13.15 -5.70 5.71
CA THR A 93 -13.61 -5.59 4.32
C THR A 93 -14.30 -4.26 4.01
N GLU A 94 -15.05 -3.71 4.96
CA GLU A 94 -15.80 -2.45 4.76
C GLU A 94 -15.15 -1.23 5.38
N THR A 95 -14.32 -1.44 6.40
CA THR A 95 -13.71 -0.35 7.20
C THR A 95 -12.22 -0.17 6.91
N GLY A 96 -11.67 -1.00 6.05
CA GLY A 96 -10.24 -1.01 5.74
C GLY A 96 -9.38 -1.64 6.84
N ALA A 97 -8.07 -1.70 6.61
CA ALA A 97 -7.09 -2.16 7.57
C ALA A 97 -6.86 -1.10 8.68
N PRO A 98 -6.58 -1.51 9.91
CA PRO A 98 -6.29 -0.57 11.00
C PRO A 98 -4.95 0.13 10.81
N VAL A 99 -4.87 1.40 11.25
CA VAL A 99 -3.64 2.22 11.19
C VAL A 99 -2.45 1.53 11.86
N GLU A 100 -2.70 0.73 12.88
CA GLU A 100 -1.70 -0.06 13.60
C GLU A 100 -0.93 -1.02 12.67
N LEU A 101 -1.61 -1.63 11.69
CA LEU A 101 -0.97 -2.52 10.72
C LEU A 101 -0.26 -1.75 9.61
N MET A 102 -0.80 -0.63 9.17
CA MET A 102 -0.16 0.19 8.14
C MET A 102 1.17 0.78 8.63
N VAL A 103 1.17 1.34 9.84
CA VAL A 103 2.39 1.86 10.47
C VAL A 103 3.40 0.73 10.74
N ARG A 104 2.93 -0.43 11.22
CA ARG A 104 3.79 -1.59 11.42
C ARG A 104 4.43 -2.04 10.10
N LEU A 105 3.67 -2.13 9.01
CA LEU A 105 4.22 -2.49 7.70
C LEU A 105 5.28 -1.50 7.24
N ALA A 106 5.00 -0.19 7.34
CA ALA A 106 5.95 0.85 6.98
C ALA A 106 7.28 0.72 7.78
N ASN A 107 7.19 0.46 9.08
CA ASN A 107 8.35 0.26 9.94
C ASN A 107 9.15 -1.01 9.55
N GLU A 108 8.47 -2.15 9.36
CA GLU A 108 9.11 -3.43 9.01
C GLU A 108 9.79 -3.38 7.63
N THR A 109 9.22 -2.64 6.67
CA THR A 109 9.77 -2.51 5.32
C THR A 109 10.69 -1.31 5.13
N GLY A 110 10.74 -0.38 6.09
CA GLY A 110 11.48 0.87 5.94
C GLY A 110 10.94 1.76 4.82
N THR A 111 9.63 1.73 4.56
CA THR A 111 8.97 2.48 3.48
C THR A 111 8.18 3.65 4.03
N ASP A 112 8.14 4.77 3.30
CA ASP A 112 7.31 5.90 3.67
C ASP A 112 5.82 5.55 3.44
N PRO A 113 4.94 5.71 4.45
CA PRO A 113 3.51 5.45 4.28
C PRO A 113 2.78 6.66 3.69
N TRP A 114 1.85 6.41 2.75
CA TRP A 114 0.95 7.42 2.21
C TRP A 114 -0.49 7.10 2.63
N PHE A 115 -1.03 7.92 3.49
CA PHE A 115 -2.38 7.78 4.04
C PHE A 115 -3.38 8.67 3.30
N THR A 116 -4.57 8.13 3.03
CA THR A 116 -5.67 8.84 2.38
C THR A 116 -6.83 9.00 3.37
N MET A 117 -6.99 10.18 3.96
CA MET A 117 -7.99 10.40 5.01
C MET A 117 -9.42 10.27 4.48
N PRO A 118 -10.33 9.57 5.19
CA PRO A 118 -11.71 9.43 4.75
C PRO A 118 -12.40 10.79 4.61
N HIS A 119 -13.12 11.00 3.51
CA HIS A 119 -13.74 12.31 3.19
C HIS A 119 -14.74 12.81 4.24
N GLN A 120 -15.41 11.90 4.96
CA GLN A 120 -16.37 12.26 6.02
C GLN A 120 -15.74 12.32 7.42
N ALA A 121 -14.45 11.97 7.56
CA ALA A 121 -13.81 11.95 8.87
C ALA A 121 -13.83 13.33 9.53
N ASP A 122 -14.24 13.37 10.81
CA ASP A 122 -14.20 14.58 11.60
C ASP A 122 -12.76 14.93 12.03
N ASP A 123 -12.58 16.14 12.56
CA ASP A 123 -11.25 16.62 12.96
C ASP A 123 -10.65 15.81 14.12
N ASP A 124 -11.49 15.21 14.96
CA ASP A 124 -11.03 14.33 16.04
C ASP A 124 -10.49 13.00 15.48
N TYR A 125 -11.16 12.43 14.47
CA TYR A 125 -10.64 11.27 13.73
C TYR A 125 -9.26 11.57 13.16
N ILE A 126 -9.13 12.67 12.39
CA ILE A 126 -7.87 13.07 11.75
C ILE A 126 -6.77 13.25 12.79
N ARG A 127 -7.06 13.97 13.89
CA ARG A 127 -6.11 14.23 14.98
C ARG A 127 -5.65 12.94 15.67
N GLN A 128 -6.55 12.01 15.95
CA GLN A 128 -6.21 10.75 16.60
C GLN A 128 -5.40 9.84 15.67
N PHE A 129 -5.72 9.82 14.37
CA PHE A 129 -4.95 9.08 13.38
C PHE A 129 -3.52 9.64 13.27
N ALA A 130 -3.38 10.95 13.08
CA ALA A 130 -2.09 11.64 13.03
C ALA A 130 -1.26 11.41 14.31
N THR A 131 -1.91 11.46 15.50
CA THR A 131 -1.25 11.20 16.79
C THR A 131 -0.69 9.78 16.85
N TYR A 132 -1.48 8.79 16.41
CA TYR A 132 -0.99 7.40 16.37
C TYR A 132 0.22 7.27 15.44
N VAL A 133 0.15 7.86 14.25
CA VAL A 133 1.27 7.80 13.28
C VAL A 133 2.51 8.48 13.84
N ARG A 134 2.41 9.71 14.38
CA ARG A 134 3.54 10.41 15.00
C ARG A 134 4.22 9.57 16.07
N ASP A 135 3.44 8.94 16.95
CA ASP A 135 3.94 8.24 18.13
C ASP A 135 4.53 6.85 17.81
N ASN A 136 4.17 6.24 16.66
CA ASN A 136 4.50 4.85 16.35
C ASN A 136 5.26 4.65 15.04
N LEU A 137 5.24 5.60 14.11
CA LEU A 137 6.02 5.53 12.87
C LEU A 137 7.50 5.79 13.18
N ASP A 138 8.40 4.97 12.65
CA ASP A 138 9.84 5.15 12.75
C ASP A 138 10.21 6.62 12.39
N PRO A 139 10.97 7.32 13.23
CA PRO A 139 11.32 8.74 13.00
C PRO A 139 12.18 8.99 11.75
N ARG A 140 12.73 7.94 11.14
CA ARG A 140 13.44 8.02 9.85
C ARG A 140 12.48 8.13 8.66
N LEU A 141 11.20 7.73 8.83
CA LEU A 141 10.19 7.70 7.77
C LEU A 141 9.32 8.95 7.77
N LYS A 142 8.83 9.28 6.58
CA LYS A 142 7.89 10.39 6.37
C LYS A 142 6.49 9.86 6.07
N ALA A 143 5.48 10.48 6.66
CA ALA A 143 4.09 10.22 6.32
C ALA A 143 3.64 11.18 5.20
N HIS A 144 3.19 10.61 4.07
CA HIS A 144 2.46 11.36 3.05
C HIS A 144 0.98 11.38 3.43
N VAL A 145 0.33 12.53 3.32
CA VAL A 145 -1.05 12.75 3.76
C VAL A 145 -1.87 13.36 2.64
N GLU A 146 -2.91 12.66 2.25
CA GLU A 146 -3.87 13.06 1.22
C GLU A 146 -5.28 13.06 1.81
N ASN A 147 -6.11 14.02 1.43
CA ASN A 147 -7.53 14.02 1.79
C ASN A 147 -8.34 13.26 0.76
N SER A 148 -8.87 12.10 1.12
CA SER A 148 -9.69 11.24 0.27
C SER A 148 -8.95 10.68 -0.96
N ASN A 149 -9.66 10.35 -2.01
CA ASN A 149 -9.18 9.90 -3.30
C ASN A 149 -10.11 10.42 -4.40
N GLU A 150 -9.55 10.96 -5.48
CA GLU A 150 -10.29 11.37 -6.70
C GLU A 150 -11.63 12.09 -6.43
N THR A 151 -11.63 13.11 -5.62
CA THR A 151 -12.85 13.86 -5.25
C THR A 151 -13.51 14.59 -6.42
N TRP A 152 -12.85 14.69 -7.57
CA TRP A 152 -13.41 15.17 -8.85
C TRP A 152 -14.13 14.08 -9.64
N ASN A 153 -14.03 12.81 -9.25
CA ASN A 153 -14.60 11.68 -9.98
C ASN A 153 -16.03 11.38 -9.52
N ALA A 154 -17.02 11.74 -10.34
CA ALA A 154 -18.44 11.56 -10.03
C ALA A 154 -18.89 10.08 -9.92
N ALA A 155 -18.01 9.11 -10.17
CA ALA A 155 -18.30 7.71 -9.91
C ALA A 155 -18.22 7.34 -8.41
N PHE A 156 -17.66 8.22 -7.57
CA PHE A 156 -17.44 7.97 -6.15
C PHE A 156 -18.31 8.86 -5.25
N GLU A 157 -18.72 8.32 -4.10
CA GLU A 157 -19.52 9.02 -3.08
C GLU A 157 -18.82 10.26 -2.52
N GLN A 158 -17.49 10.26 -2.43
CA GLN A 158 -16.72 11.42 -1.95
C GLN A 158 -16.93 12.67 -2.81
N PHE A 159 -17.10 12.53 -4.12
CA PHE A 159 -17.45 13.65 -4.99
C PHE A 159 -18.82 14.24 -4.64
N HIS A 160 -19.83 13.38 -4.45
CA HIS A 160 -21.19 13.81 -4.11
C HIS A 160 -21.22 14.44 -2.73
N TRP A 161 -20.51 13.88 -1.77
CA TRP A 161 -20.39 14.43 -0.42
C TRP A 161 -19.73 15.82 -0.44
N MET A 162 -18.62 16.01 -1.17
CA MET A 162 -17.97 17.32 -1.30
C MET A 162 -18.93 18.36 -1.87
N ARG A 163 -19.70 18.01 -2.90
CA ARG A 163 -20.73 18.89 -3.47
C ARG A 163 -21.81 19.25 -2.43
N GLU A 164 -22.29 18.29 -1.68
CA GLU A 164 -23.28 18.52 -0.61
C GLU A 164 -22.73 19.44 0.47
N GLN A 165 -21.49 19.28 0.90
CA GLN A 165 -20.86 20.16 1.89
C GLN A 165 -20.65 21.57 1.34
N THR A 166 -20.24 21.71 0.08
CA THR A 166 -20.11 23.01 -0.58
C THR A 166 -21.42 23.78 -0.56
N ILE A 167 -22.51 23.12 -0.92
CA ILE A 167 -23.86 23.72 -0.89
C ILE A 167 -24.27 24.07 0.54
N ALA A 168 -24.02 23.18 1.49
CA ALA A 168 -24.39 23.42 2.89
C ALA A 168 -23.65 24.61 3.51
N GLU A 169 -22.40 24.85 3.11
CA GLU A 169 -21.59 25.94 3.65
C GLU A 169 -21.75 27.26 2.87
N TRP A 170 -21.84 27.19 1.53
CA TRP A 170 -21.80 28.38 0.67
C TRP A 170 -23.10 28.69 -0.08
N GLY A 171 -24.14 27.85 0.05
CA GLY A 171 -25.48 28.09 -0.48
C GLY A 171 -25.81 27.32 -1.75
N ASP A 172 -27.11 27.30 -2.10
CA ASP A 172 -27.63 26.54 -3.25
C ASP A 172 -27.13 27.06 -4.61
N GLU A 173 -26.71 28.31 -4.70
CA GLU A 173 -26.22 28.95 -5.92
C GLU A 173 -24.95 28.32 -6.47
N VAL A 174 -24.14 27.65 -5.62
CA VAL A 174 -22.91 26.98 -6.04
C VAL A 174 -23.11 25.53 -6.49
N SER A 175 -24.34 25.04 -6.50
CA SER A 175 -24.67 23.62 -6.72
C SER A 175 -24.21 23.05 -8.07
N GLU A 176 -24.00 23.87 -9.08
CA GLU A 176 -23.48 23.49 -10.42
C GLU A 176 -22.17 24.23 -10.76
N ASP A 177 -21.57 24.88 -9.78
CA ASP A 177 -20.28 25.56 -9.93
C ASP A 177 -19.12 24.64 -9.54
N TRP A 178 -18.57 23.96 -10.54
CA TRP A 178 -17.47 22.99 -10.35
C TRP A 178 -16.19 23.63 -9.84
N GLU A 179 -15.92 24.88 -10.16
CA GLU A 179 -14.75 25.60 -9.62
C GLU A 179 -14.88 25.76 -8.11
N THR A 180 -16.06 26.15 -7.65
CA THR A 180 -16.34 26.32 -6.23
C THR A 180 -16.38 24.97 -5.50
N ILE A 181 -16.97 23.92 -6.11
CA ILE A 181 -17.00 22.57 -5.53
C ILE A 181 -15.58 22.00 -5.36
N PHE A 182 -14.73 22.13 -6.37
CA PHE A 182 -13.35 21.66 -6.28
C PHE A 182 -12.50 22.53 -5.36
N SER A 183 -12.81 23.82 -5.22
CA SER A 183 -12.19 24.69 -4.22
C SER A 183 -12.54 24.26 -2.78
N TYR A 184 -13.75 23.74 -2.54
CA TYR A 184 -14.14 23.17 -1.25
C TYR A 184 -13.31 21.93 -0.89
N HIS A 185 -13.04 21.06 -1.87
CA HIS A 185 -12.12 19.93 -1.65
C HIS A 185 -10.77 20.42 -1.12
N THR A 186 -10.20 21.45 -1.74
CA THR A 186 -8.91 22.00 -1.31
C THR A 186 -9.00 22.62 0.09
N LYS A 187 -10.10 23.30 0.42
CA LYS A 187 -10.34 23.78 1.78
C LYS A 187 -10.27 22.63 2.79
N ARG A 188 -11.04 21.55 2.54
CA ARG A 188 -11.03 20.40 3.46
C ARG A 188 -9.66 19.71 3.51
N ALA A 189 -8.98 19.56 2.38
CA ALA A 189 -7.62 19.01 2.33
C ALA A 189 -6.64 19.86 3.15
N THR A 190 -6.77 21.18 3.08
CA THR A 190 -5.96 22.12 3.88
C THR A 190 -6.24 21.97 5.38
N ASP A 191 -7.51 21.85 5.79
CA ASP A 191 -7.88 21.61 7.19
C ASP A 191 -7.23 20.31 7.71
N VAL A 192 -7.29 19.24 6.92
CA VAL A 192 -6.63 17.96 7.24
C VAL A 192 -5.13 18.13 7.41
N ALA A 193 -4.47 18.77 6.46
CA ALA A 193 -3.01 18.99 6.49
C ALA A 193 -2.58 19.80 7.72
N LEU A 194 -3.28 20.88 8.03
CA LEU A 194 -3.00 21.72 9.21
C LEU A 194 -3.20 20.98 10.53
N ILE A 195 -4.17 20.05 10.62
CA ILE A 195 -4.33 19.17 11.80
C ILE A 195 -3.12 18.26 11.96
N TRP A 196 -2.61 17.66 10.86
CA TRP A 196 -1.42 16.83 10.91
C TRP A 196 -0.18 17.64 11.31
N GLU A 197 0.00 18.83 10.75
CA GLU A 197 1.10 19.73 11.12
C GLU A 197 1.05 20.12 12.61
N ASP A 198 -0.13 20.45 13.14
CA ASP A 198 -0.31 20.76 14.55
C ASP A 198 0.05 19.58 15.45
N VAL A 199 -0.34 18.36 15.06
CA VAL A 199 -0.01 17.13 15.80
C VAL A 199 1.49 16.86 15.78
N PHE A 200 2.18 16.95 14.63
CA PHE A 200 3.61 16.70 14.52
C PHE A 200 4.46 17.84 15.06
N GLY A 201 3.92 19.05 15.11
CA GLY A 201 4.57 20.23 15.64
C GLY A 201 5.95 20.50 15.03
N ALA A 202 6.99 20.51 15.83
CA ALA A 202 8.36 20.78 15.36
C ALA A 202 8.94 19.69 14.42
N GLU A 203 8.34 18.52 14.40
CA GLU A 203 8.77 17.41 13.53
C GLU A 203 8.12 17.46 12.13
N ALA A 204 7.03 18.22 11.96
CA ALA A 204 6.28 18.29 10.71
C ALA A 204 7.17 18.53 9.47
N PRO A 205 8.08 19.51 9.41
CA PRO A 205 8.88 19.76 8.21
C PRO A 205 9.80 18.61 7.79
N SER A 206 10.12 17.70 8.71
CA SER A 206 11.01 16.56 8.45
C SER A 206 10.29 15.24 8.28
N ARG A 207 9.03 15.12 8.74
CA ARG A 207 8.29 13.86 8.82
C ARG A 207 6.95 13.85 8.11
N LEU A 208 6.50 14.99 7.54
CA LEU A 208 5.25 15.07 6.78
C LEU A 208 5.52 15.53 5.35
N VAL A 209 4.67 15.06 4.46
CA VAL A 209 4.47 15.56 3.10
C VAL A 209 2.96 15.66 2.88
N ASN A 210 2.44 16.88 2.79
CA ASN A 210 1.04 17.12 2.48
C ASN A 210 0.84 17.06 0.97
N VAL A 211 -0.07 16.21 0.52
CA VAL A 211 -0.29 15.91 -0.90
C VAL A 211 -1.67 16.38 -1.35
N LEU A 212 -1.70 17.11 -2.45
CA LEU A 212 -2.93 17.53 -3.12
C LEU A 212 -3.11 16.70 -4.39
N GLY A 213 -4.08 15.76 -4.39
CA GLY A 213 -4.40 14.94 -5.54
C GLY A 213 -5.11 15.72 -6.65
N THR A 214 -4.84 15.38 -7.93
CA THR A 214 -5.46 16.04 -9.09
C THR A 214 -5.72 15.11 -10.27
N GLN A 215 -6.51 15.57 -11.24
CA GLN A 215 -6.86 14.84 -12.46
C GLN A 215 -5.81 15.03 -13.56
N ALA A 216 -5.12 13.97 -13.96
CA ALA A 216 -4.01 14.02 -14.93
C ALA A 216 -4.36 14.68 -16.27
N GLY A 217 -5.50 14.33 -16.84
CA GLY A 217 -5.92 14.77 -18.17
C GLY A 217 -6.60 16.15 -18.20
N ASN A 218 -6.71 16.84 -17.06
CA ASN A 218 -7.43 18.10 -16.98
C ASN A 218 -6.69 19.12 -16.10
N ILE A 219 -5.84 19.91 -16.74
CA ILE A 219 -5.01 20.93 -16.10
C ILE A 219 -5.83 21.98 -15.35
N TRP A 220 -7.06 22.26 -15.78
CA TRP A 220 -7.96 23.19 -15.10
C TRP A 220 -8.33 22.71 -13.68
N VAL A 221 -8.54 21.40 -13.47
CA VAL A 221 -8.78 20.86 -12.13
C VAL A 221 -7.58 21.12 -11.22
N SER A 222 -6.37 20.95 -11.74
CA SER A 222 -5.15 21.23 -10.98
C SER A 222 -5.01 22.70 -10.62
N GLU A 223 -5.33 23.59 -11.56
CA GLU A 223 -5.32 25.03 -11.30
C GLU A 223 -6.32 25.42 -10.20
N VAL A 224 -7.53 24.87 -10.28
CA VAL A 224 -8.56 25.10 -9.26
C VAL A 224 -8.14 24.55 -7.90
N HIS A 225 -7.59 23.33 -7.86
CA HIS A 225 -7.13 22.75 -6.59
C HIS A 225 -5.99 23.56 -5.96
N ILE A 226 -5.01 24.01 -6.74
CA ILE A 226 -3.86 24.75 -6.19
C ILE A 226 -4.28 26.16 -5.74
N THR A 227 -5.19 26.82 -6.47
CA THR A 227 -5.54 28.24 -6.22
C THR A 227 -6.80 28.43 -5.39
N ALA A 228 -7.68 27.43 -5.36
CA ALA A 228 -8.96 27.39 -4.65
C ALA A 228 -9.78 28.71 -4.75
N PRO A 229 -10.09 29.20 -5.97
CA PRO A 229 -10.70 30.52 -6.16
C PRO A 229 -12.07 30.62 -5.51
N GLY A 230 -12.91 29.59 -5.55
CA GLY A 230 -14.21 29.55 -4.87
C GLY A 230 -14.08 29.68 -3.38
N TRP A 231 -13.12 29.01 -2.73
CA TRP A 231 -12.88 29.19 -1.29
C TRP A 231 -12.48 30.62 -0.97
N LYS A 232 -11.60 31.19 -1.75
CA LYS A 232 -11.16 32.60 -1.58
C LYS A 232 -12.30 33.61 -1.76
N GLU A 233 -13.28 33.30 -2.63
CA GLU A 233 -14.46 34.14 -2.86
C GLU A 233 -15.48 34.04 -1.72
N TYR A 234 -15.83 32.81 -1.32
CA TYR A 234 -16.93 32.55 -0.37
C TYR A 234 -16.52 32.62 1.10
N ASP A 235 -15.25 32.35 1.42
CA ASP A 235 -14.70 32.42 2.77
C ASP A 235 -13.30 33.08 2.78
N PRO A 236 -13.22 34.40 2.42
CA PRO A 236 -11.94 35.09 2.34
C PRO A 236 -11.21 35.24 3.69
N GLU A 237 -11.93 35.17 4.81
CA GLU A 237 -11.32 35.26 6.14
C GLU A 237 -10.72 33.94 6.60
N GLY A 238 -11.29 32.80 6.17
CA GLY A 238 -10.79 31.46 6.43
C GLY A 238 -9.81 30.95 5.36
N TYR A 239 -9.64 31.69 4.25
CA TYR A 239 -8.76 31.26 3.17
C TYR A 239 -7.29 31.17 3.60
N VAL A 240 -6.71 30.00 3.38
CA VAL A 240 -5.28 29.75 3.47
C VAL A 240 -4.77 29.42 2.08
N ASP A 241 -3.66 30.02 1.65
CA ASP A 241 -3.06 29.74 0.35
C ASP A 241 -2.57 28.29 0.32
N PRO A 242 -3.16 27.39 -0.49
CA PRO A 242 -2.78 25.99 -0.54
C PRO A 242 -1.29 25.77 -0.86
N ALA A 243 -0.69 26.66 -1.65
CA ALA A 243 0.73 26.60 -2.00
C ALA A 243 1.67 26.77 -0.78
N THR A 244 1.15 27.20 0.37
CA THR A 244 1.92 27.34 1.63
C THR A 244 1.76 26.14 2.55
N VAL A 245 0.89 25.17 2.19
CA VAL A 245 0.54 24.02 3.04
C VAL A 245 0.94 22.70 2.38
N PHE A 246 0.82 22.61 1.05
CA PHE A 246 1.14 21.37 0.32
C PHE A 246 2.56 21.40 -0.23
N GLU A 247 3.24 20.25 -0.16
CA GLU A 247 4.56 20.02 -0.76
C GLU A 247 4.42 19.42 -2.16
N GLU A 248 3.37 18.64 -2.40
CA GLU A 248 3.20 17.88 -3.64
C GLU A 248 1.82 18.07 -4.26
N LEU A 249 1.83 18.21 -5.61
CA LEU A 249 0.68 17.96 -6.46
C LEU A 249 0.84 16.55 -7.04
N ALA A 250 -0.10 15.65 -6.75
CA ALA A 250 -0.04 14.28 -7.21
C ALA A 250 -1.06 14.00 -8.33
N SER A 251 -0.62 13.35 -9.39
CA SER A 251 -1.40 13.03 -10.59
C SER A 251 -1.44 11.52 -10.85
N THR A 252 -2.03 11.06 -11.96
CA THR A 252 -1.99 9.66 -12.41
C THR A 252 -1.17 9.49 -13.69
N THR A 253 -0.75 8.25 -13.96
CA THR A 253 -0.06 7.88 -15.20
C THR A 253 -0.82 6.83 -16.01
N TYR A 254 -2.11 6.70 -15.84
CA TYR A 254 -2.90 5.70 -16.54
C TYR A 254 -2.86 5.86 -18.05
N PHE A 255 -2.67 4.75 -18.77
CA PHE A 255 -2.66 4.68 -20.23
C PHE A 255 -3.52 3.54 -20.77
N GLY A 256 -4.02 3.70 -22.01
CA GLY A 256 -4.68 2.66 -22.78
C GLY A 256 -6.19 2.48 -22.51
N VAL A 257 -6.82 3.30 -21.66
CA VAL A 257 -8.28 3.22 -21.38
C VAL A 257 -9.11 3.40 -22.65
N SER A 258 -8.61 4.13 -23.64
CA SER A 258 -9.28 4.38 -24.93
C SER A 258 -9.64 3.10 -25.67
N PHE A 259 -8.92 1.99 -25.49
CA PHE A 259 -9.26 0.70 -26.11
C PHE A 259 -10.59 0.14 -25.62
N MET A 260 -11.05 0.51 -24.43
CA MET A 260 -12.36 0.09 -23.91
C MET A 260 -13.42 1.17 -24.06
N THR A 261 -13.08 2.44 -23.90
CA THR A 261 -14.06 3.53 -23.86
C THR A 261 -14.42 4.08 -25.25
N ASN A 262 -13.53 3.96 -26.25
CA ASN A 262 -13.81 4.38 -27.62
C ASN A 262 -14.39 3.20 -28.43
N ALA A 263 -15.64 3.33 -28.88
CA ALA A 263 -16.36 2.28 -29.58
C ALA A 263 -15.72 1.84 -30.91
N ASP A 264 -15.21 2.81 -31.69
CA ASP A 264 -14.59 2.52 -33.00
C ASP A 264 -13.24 1.78 -32.80
N LEU A 265 -12.45 2.24 -31.85
CA LEU A 265 -11.17 1.63 -31.53
C LEU A 265 -11.35 0.19 -30.96
N ARG A 266 -12.36 0.02 -30.11
CA ARG A 266 -12.75 -1.30 -29.58
C ARG A 266 -13.19 -2.24 -30.69
N ALA A 267 -14.00 -1.76 -31.66
CA ALA A 267 -14.43 -2.56 -32.82
C ALA A 267 -13.23 -2.94 -33.72
N GLU A 268 -12.28 -2.05 -33.93
CA GLU A 268 -11.06 -2.36 -34.65
C GLU A 268 -10.21 -3.40 -33.91
N LEU A 269 -10.05 -3.27 -32.60
CA LEU A 269 -9.33 -4.24 -31.78
C LEU A 269 -9.99 -5.62 -31.86
N ASP A 270 -11.30 -5.69 -31.73
CA ASP A 270 -12.08 -6.95 -31.83
C ASP A 270 -11.91 -7.59 -33.21
N GLN A 271 -11.91 -6.80 -34.30
CA GLN A 271 -11.64 -7.33 -35.65
C GLN A 271 -10.20 -7.88 -35.78
N ARG A 272 -9.20 -7.18 -35.23
CA ARG A 272 -7.81 -7.62 -35.27
C ARG A 272 -7.59 -8.89 -34.47
N ILE A 273 -8.24 -9.02 -33.32
CA ILE A 273 -8.21 -10.28 -32.53
C ILE A 273 -8.76 -11.45 -33.37
N ARG A 274 -9.87 -11.26 -34.07
CA ARG A 274 -10.44 -12.31 -34.95
C ARG A 274 -9.50 -12.69 -36.10
N ASP A 275 -8.82 -11.70 -36.68
CA ASP A 275 -7.99 -11.90 -37.87
C ASP A 275 -6.62 -12.49 -37.53
N THR A 276 -6.01 -12.11 -36.41
CA THR A 276 -4.61 -12.38 -36.09
C THR A 276 -4.35 -12.95 -34.69
N GLY A 277 -5.37 -13.04 -33.83
CA GLY A 277 -5.15 -13.44 -32.45
C GLY A 277 -4.12 -12.56 -31.76
N ASP A 278 -3.08 -13.16 -31.18
CA ASP A 278 -1.97 -12.46 -30.50
C ASP A 278 -1.18 -11.53 -31.44
N GLY A 279 -1.34 -11.63 -32.76
CA GLY A 279 -0.79 -10.66 -33.70
C GLY A 279 -1.32 -9.22 -33.50
N ALA A 280 -2.45 -9.07 -32.81
CA ALA A 280 -2.97 -7.75 -32.41
C ALA A 280 -2.09 -7.06 -31.33
N TYR A 281 -1.22 -7.77 -30.62
CA TYR A 281 -0.33 -7.20 -29.58
C TYR A 281 0.60 -6.13 -30.15
N SER A 282 1.20 -6.38 -31.31
CA SER A 282 2.08 -5.43 -31.97
C SER A 282 1.35 -4.13 -32.33
N TRP A 283 0.10 -4.24 -32.80
CA TRP A 283 -0.72 -3.07 -33.11
C TRP A 283 -1.07 -2.27 -31.85
N ILE A 284 -1.47 -2.93 -30.77
CA ILE A 284 -1.73 -2.25 -29.48
C ILE A 284 -0.45 -1.53 -29.02
N PHE A 285 0.69 -2.24 -29.06
CA PHE A 285 1.97 -1.65 -28.68
C PHE A 285 2.30 -0.41 -29.49
N GLU A 286 2.15 -0.43 -30.81
CA GLU A 286 2.37 0.74 -31.67
C GLU A 286 1.45 1.90 -31.29
N MET A 287 0.16 1.62 -31.09
CA MET A 287 -0.83 2.64 -30.74
C MET A 287 -0.53 3.33 -29.40
N VAL A 288 -0.06 2.57 -28.42
CA VAL A 288 0.21 3.08 -27.05
C VAL A 288 1.59 3.71 -26.93
N SER A 289 2.59 3.17 -27.62
CA SER A 289 3.99 3.63 -27.51
C SER A 289 4.31 4.86 -28.32
N GLN A 290 3.46 5.22 -29.30
CA GLN A 290 3.72 6.32 -30.23
C GLN A 290 2.75 7.49 -30.04
N ASP A 291 3.19 8.67 -30.47
CA ASP A 291 2.30 9.82 -30.60
C ASP A 291 1.35 9.59 -31.78
N GLY A 292 0.08 9.47 -31.51
CA GLY A 292 -0.91 9.03 -32.48
C GLY A 292 -2.34 9.44 -32.11
N PRO A 293 -3.34 8.70 -32.57
CA PRO A 293 -4.75 9.04 -32.35
C PRO A 293 -5.25 8.80 -30.94
N LEU A 294 -4.51 8.02 -30.10
CA LEU A 294 -4.90 7.77 -28.72
C LEU A 294 -4.70 9.01 -27.85
N GLN A 295 -5.74 9.37 -27.09
CA GLN A 295 -5.67 10.48 -26.13
C GLN A 295 -4.95 10.10 -24.83
N ASP A 296 -4.60 8.85 -24.68
CA ASP A 296 -3.95 8.24 -23.52
C ASP A 296 -2.83 7.26 -23.93
N SER A 297 -2.16 7.54 -25.05
CA SER A 297 -0.86 6.92 -25.37
C SER A 297 0.21 7.43 -24.39
N ILE A 298 1.28 6.66 -24.18
CA ILE A 298 2.36 7.05 -23.26
C ILE A 298 2.94 8.44 -23.59
N PRO A 299 3.23 8.82 -24.85
CA PRO A 299 3.66 10.18 -25.16
C PRO A 299 2.65 11.27 -24.78
N VAL A 300 1.35 11.00 -24.89
CA VAL A 300 0.29 11.95 -24.47
C VAL A 300 0.28 12.08 -22.94
N VAL A 301 0.30 10.95 -22.23
CA VAL A 301 0.37 10.93 -20.76
C VAL A 301 1.58 11.71 -20.25
N LEU A 302 2.75 11.49 -20.83
CA LEU A 302 3.98 12.20 -20.43
C LEU A 302 3.91 13.71 -20.71
N ARG A 303 3.27 14.14 -21.81
CA ARG A 303 3.04 15.57 -22.07
C ARG A 303 2.10 16.18 -21.01
N ASN A 304 1.00 15.51 -20.68
CA ASN A 304 0.09 15.98 -19.64
C ASN A 304 0.82 16.11 -18.30
N LEU A 305 1.66 15.15 -17.95
CA LEU A 305 2.48 15.21 -16.74
C LEU A 305 3.50 16.37 -16.76
N ALA A 306 4.09 16.67 -17.91
CA ALA A 306 4.99 17.82 -18.04
C ALA A 306 4.24 19.17 -17.85
N GLU A 307 2.99 19.25 -18.30
CA GLU A 307 2.11 20.41 -18.05
C GLU A 307 1.75 20.51 -16.57
N GLN A 308 1.38 19.39 -15.93
CA GLN A 308 1.12 19.31 -14.50
C GLN A 308 2.34 19.73 -13.67
N LYS A 309 3.54 19.28 -14.05
CA LYS A 309 4.80 19.70 -13.42
C LYS A 309 5.01 21.22 -13.52
N ALA A 310 4.82 21.78 -14.70
CA ALA A 310 4.98 23.22 -14.90
C ALA A 310 3.99 24.02 -14.02
N MET A 311 2.76 23.54 -13.89
CA MET A 311 1.76 24.12 -13.00
C MET A 311 2.19 24.01 -11.53
N ALA A 312 2.51 22.81 -11.03
CA ALA A 312 2.96 22.56 -9.67
C ALA A 312 4.16 23.45 -9.31
N ASN A 313 5.20 23.45 -10.15
CA ASN A 313 6.42 24.22 -9.89
C ASN A 313 6.19 25.74 -9.92
N SER A 314 5.21 26.24 -10.68
CA SER A 314 4.85 27.67 -10.68
C SER A 314 4.33 28.13 -9.31
N GLN A 315 3.87 27.21 -8.49
CA GLN A 315 3.35 27.44 -7.14
C GLN A 315 4.29 26.89 -6.03
N GLY A 316 5.47 26.38 -6.41
CA GLY A 316 6.45 25.85 -5.45
C GLY A 316 6.22 24.40 -5.02
N LEU A 317 5.24 23.71 -5.60
CA LEU A 317 4.96 22.30 -5.34
C LEU A 317 5.79 21.39 -6.25
N ARG A 318 6.07 20.17 -5.79
CA ARG A 318 6.67 19.10 -6.61
C ARG A 318 5.57 18.28 -7.28
N LEU A 319 5.87 17.65 -8.44
CA LEU A 319 4.97 16.70 -9.06
C LEU A 319 5.30 15.27 -8.63
N SER A 320 4.31 14.57 -8.07
CA SER A 320 4.33 13.12 -7.79
C SER A 320 3.18 12.39 -8.51
N VAL A 321 3.15 11.06 -8.37
CA VAL A 321 2.09 10.20 -8.93
C VAL A 321 1.48 9.35 -7.83
N TYR A 322 0.17 9.53 -7.58
CA TYR A 322 -0.53 8.80 -6.53
C TYR A 322 -0.98 7.39 -6.96
N GLU A 323 -1.20 7.15 -8.25
CA GLU A 323 -1.44 5.82 -8.83
C GLU A 323 -1.27 5.84 -10.35
N GLY A 324 -1.06 4.66 -10.95
CA GLY A 324 -0.93 4.59 -12.39
C GLY A 324 -0.51 3.25 -12.94
N GLY A 325 -0.20 3.27 -14.23
CA GLY A 325 0.11 2.09 -15.02
C GLY A 325 -0.92 1.85 -16.12
N GLN A 326 -1.07 0.60 -16.57
CA GLN A 326 -2.04 0.27 -17.62
C GLN A 326 -3.49 0.34 -17.11
N HIS A 327 -4.38 0.87 -17.95
CA HIS A 327 -5.84 0.92 -17.71
C HIS A 327 -6.63 0.36 -18.90
N MET A 328 -6.07 -0.63 -19.57
CA MET A 328 -6.62 -1.16 -20.83
C MET A 328 -7.78 -2.11 -20.61
N HIS A 329 -7.75 -2.91 -19.55
CA HIS A 329 -8.84 -3.82 -19.21
C HIS A 329 -9.79 -3.16 -18.21
N HIS A 330 -10.93 -2.69 -18.69
CA HIS A 330 -11.85 -1.84 -17.96
C HIS A 330 -13.27 -1.98 -18.55
N SER A 331 -13.93 -3.10 -18.30
CA SER A 331 -15.21 -3.41 -18.96
C SER A 331 -16.42 -2.74 -18.32
N PHE A 332 -16.34 -2.21 -17.12
CA PHE A 332 -17.49 -1.62 -16.43
C PHE A 332 -18.00 -0.29 -17.04
N ALA A 333 -17.15 0.43 -17.79
CA ALA A 333 -17.57 1.62 -18.52
C ALA A 333 -18.20 1.31 -19.88
N VAL A 334 -18.34 0.02 -20.25
CA VAL A 334 -18.81 -0.41 -21.57
C VAL A 334 -20.16 -1.07 -21.45
N ASN A 335 -21.21 -0.41 -21.97
CA ASN A 335 -22.60 -0.87 -21.86
C ASN A 335 -23.16 -1.43 -23.19
N ASP A 336 -22.40 -1.38 -24.28
CA ASP A 336 -22.81 -1.75 -25.63
C ASP A 336 -22.29 -3.11 -26.12
N LEU A 337 -21.54 -3.83 -25.27
CA LEU A 337 -21.08 -5.19 -25.51
C LEU A 337 -22.05 -6.22 -24.90
N SER A 338 -22.26 -7.33 -25.61
CA SER A 338 -22.82 -8.52 -24.98
C SER A 338 -21.85 -9.10 -23.95
N GLU A 339 -22.37 -9.83 -22.97
CA GLU A 339 -21.54 -10.46 -21.93
C GLU A 339 -20.42 -11.34 -22.54
N ALA A 340 -20.73 -12.11 -23.59
CA ALA A 340 -19.74 -12.95 -24.28
C ALA A 340 -18.62 -12.14 -24.95
N GLN A 341 -18.96 -10.98 -25.57
CA GLN A 341 -17.95 -10.11 -26.17
C GLN A 341 -17.08 -9.44 -25.12
N ALA A 342 -17.69 -8.97 -24.03
CA ALA A 342 -16.95 -8.37 -22.92
C ALA A 342 -16.00 -9.38 -22.26
N GLU A 343 -16.45 -10.65 -22.11
CA GLU A 343 -15.62 -11.74 -21.57
C GLU A 343 -14.45 -12.10 -22.51
N GLU A 344 -14.69 -12.20 -23.83
CA GLU A 344 -13.66 -12.51 -24.82
C GLU A 344 -12.60 -11.40 -24.88
N LEU A 345 -13.03 -10.14 -24.98
CA LEU A 345 -12.14 -8.99 -25.01
C LEU A 345 -11.38 -8.82 -23.69
N GLY A 346 -12.07 -8.99 -22.55
CA GLY A 346 -11.45 -8.93 -21.23
C GLY A 346 -10.38 -10.00 -21.04
N ARG A 347 -10.63 -11.23 -21.48
CA ARG A 347 -9.62 -12.31 -21.44
C ARG A 347 -8.41 -11.99 -22.29
N PHE A 348 -8.62 -11.52 -23.54
CA PHE A 348 -7.54 -11.12 -24.42
C PHE A 348 -6.67 -9.99 -23.80
N LEU A 349 -7.30 -8.95 -23.25
CA LEU A 349 -6.58 -7.86 -22.60
C LEU A 349 -5.88 -8.32 -21.31
N ALA A 350 -6.46 -9.23 -20.53
CA ALA A 350 -5.82 -9.82 -19.36
C ALA A 350 -4.55 -10.63 -19.73
N GLU A 351 -4.53 -11.27 -20.91
CA GLU A 351 -3.36 -11.94 -21.45
C GLU A 351 -2.34 -10.91 -22.00
N PHE A 352 -2.80 -9.88 -22.72
CA PHE A 352 -1.94 -8.81 -23.23
C PHE A 352 -1.17 -8.08 -22.13
N VAL A 353 -1.81 -7.76 -21.01
CA VAL A 353 -1.13 -7.06 -19.89
C VAL A 353 -0.02 -7.89 -19.23
N ARG A 354 0.11 -9.15 -19.61
CA ARG A 354 1.17 -10.07 -19.18
C ARG A 354 2.24 -10.32 -20.26
N SER A 355 2.12 -9.66 -21.41
CA SER A 355 3.01 -9.86 -22.57
C SER A 355 4.35 -9.11 -22.42
N PRO A 356 5.36 -9.46 -23.22
CA PRO A 356 6.60 -8.69 -23.32
C PRO A 356 6.37 -7.26 -23.79
N GLU A 357 5.38 -7.03 -24.66
CA GLU A 357 5.00 -5.69 -25.14
C GLU A 357 4.55 -4.80 -23.98
N MET A 358 3.75 -5.34 -23.04
CA MET A 358 3.36 -4.58 -21.86
C MET A 358 4.55 -4.24 -20.96
N GLY A 359 5.50 -5.16 -20.78
CA GLY A 359 6.76 -4.89 -20.09
C GLY A 359 7.54 -3.73 -20.73
N ALA A 360 7.58 -3.68 -22.07
CA ALA A 360 8.23 -2.60 -22.81
C ALA A 360 7.48 -1.24 -22.67
N LEU A 361 6.14 -1.25 -22.64
CA LEU A 361 5.34 -0.05 -22.37
C LEU A 361 5.61 0.52 -20.96
N TYR A 362 5.71 -0.35 -19.96
CA TYR A 362 6.08 0.07 -18.59
C TYR A 362 7.50 0.67 -18.55
N ALA A 363 8.45 0.10 -19.28
CA ALA A 363 9.79 0.66 -19.38
C ALA A 363 9.77 2.06 -20.01
N GLN A 364 9.00 2.26 -21.09
CA GLN A 364 8.86 3.57 -21.73
C GLN A 364 8.21 4.62 -20.80
N LEU A 365 7.14 4.24 -20.10
CA LEU A 365 6.47 5.14 -19.15
C LEU A 365 7.42 5.53 -18.02
N TRP A 366 8.13 4.57 -17.46
CA TRP A 366 9.09 4.79 -16.39
C TRP A 366 10.25 5.70 -16.81
N ASP A 367 10.84 5.47 -17.99
CA ASP A 367 11.94 6.29 -18.48
C ASP A 367 11.48 7.73 -18.70
N GLY A 368 10.27 7.93 -19.24
CA GLY A 368 9.66 9.25 -19.37
C GLY A 368 9.35 9.91 -18.02
N TRP A 369 8.84 9.15 -17.06
CA TRP A 369 8.60 9.66 -15.69
C TRP A 369 9.91 10.12 -15.02
N ARG A 370 10.98 9.37 -15.15
CA ARG A 370 12.29 9.77 -14.59
C ARG A 370 12.83 11.10 -15.10
N GLU A 371 12.43 11.53 -16.28
CA GLU A 371 12.80 12.84 -16.82
C GLU A 371 11.90 13.97 -16.30
N ILE A 372 10.67 13.66 -15.92
CA ILE A 372 9.65 14.64 -15.54
C ILE A 372 9.48 14.70 -14.02
N GLY A 373 9.34 13.56 -13.35
CA GLY A 373 8.90 13.41 -11.98
C GLY A 373 9.86 13.99 -10.95
N GLU A 374 9.30 14.44 -9.84
CA GLU A 374 10.01 15.05 -8.70
C GLU A 374 9.66 14.38 -7.37
N GLY A 375 8.86 13.33 -7.43
CA GLY A 375 8.39 12.53 -6.32
C GLY A 375 8.20 11.06 -6.70
N PRO A 376 7.51 10.28 -5.86
CA PRO A 376 7.25 8.87 -6.11
C PRO A 376 6.38 8.63 -7.33
N PHE A 377 6.53 7.43 -7.90
CA PHE A 377 5.63 6.85 -8.87
C PHE A 377 4.91 5.68 -8.22
N MET A 378 3.64 5.86 -7.86
CA MET A 378 2.85 4.81 -7.25
C MET A 378 2.25 3.92 -8.34
N GLN A 379 2.60 2.64 -8.32
CA GLN A 379 2.02 1.63 -9.19
C GLN A 379 0.70 1.13 -8.60
N TYR A 380 -0.38 1.18 -9.35
CA TYR A 380 -1.65 0.58 -8.99
C TYR A 380 -1.80 -0.76 -9.73
N ILE A 381 -1.83 -1.91 -9.12
CA ILE A 381 -1.65 -2.34 -7.74
C ILE A 381 -0.64 -3.52 -7.74
N GLU A 382 -0.03 -3.87 -6.57
CA GLU A 382 1.01 -4.90 -6.55
C GLU A 382 0.45 -6.29 -6.84
N THR A 383 -0.64 -6.71 -6.18
CA THR A 383 -1.20 -8.06 -6.34
C THR A 383 -2.73 -8.02 -6.41
N SER A 384 -3.27 -8.34 -7.56
CA SER A 384 -4.71 -8.48 -7.80
C SER A 384 -4.97 -9.37 -9.00
N ALA A 385 -5.79 -10.40 -8.82
CA ALA A 385 -6.18 -11.28 -9.93
C ALA A 385 -7.03 -10.52 -10.96
N PRO A 386 -6.84 -10.78 -12.27
CA PRO A 386 -7.70 -10.23 -13.31
C PRO A 386 -9.18 -10.54 -13.05
N SER A 387 -10.02 -9.55 -13.27
CA SER A 387 -11.48 -9.68 -13.13
C SER A 387 -12.19 -8.94 -14.25
N ARG A 388 -13.51 -9.03 -14.31
CA ARG A 388 -14.32 -8.21 -15.25
C ARG A 388 -14.13 -6.70 -15.05
N TRP A 389 -13.62 -6.28 -13.92
CA TRP A 389 -13.42 -4.87 -13.60
C TRP A 389 -12.09 -4.32 -14.10
N GLY A 390 -11.07 -5.20 -14.20
CA GLY A 390 -9.75 -4.79 -14.65
C GLY A 390 -8.67 -5.83 -14.39
N SER A 391 -7.45 -5.52 -14.81
CA SER A 391 -6.24 -6.34 -14.65
C SER A 391 -5.08 -5.48 -14.12
N TRP A 392 -5.33 -4.68 -13.07
CA TRP A 392 -4.37 -3.71 -12.56
C TRP A 392 -3.19 -4.35 -11.82
N GLY A 393 -3.43 -5.46 -11.09
CA GLY A 393 -2.36 -6.14 -10.36
C GLY A 393 -1.15 -6.45 -11.25
N ILE A 394 0.05 -5.99 -10.87
CA ILE A 394 1.28 -6.37 -11.59
C ILE A 394 1.51 -7.87 -11.48
N LEU A 395 1.05 -8.48 -10.39
CA LEU A 395 0.96 -9.92 -10.15
C LEU A 395 -0.49 -10.34 -9.93
N SER A 396 -0.85 -11.54 -10.37
CA SER A 396 -2.16 -12.14 -10.07
C SER A 396 -2.20 -12.79 -8.67
N HIS A 397 -1.04 -13.21 -8.18
CA HIS A 397 -0.79 -13.78 -6.85
C HIS A 397 0.71 -13.71 -6.53
N PRO A 398 1.15 -13.84 -5.26
CA PRO A 398 2.56 -13.65 -4.89
C PRO A 398 3.56 -14.53 -5.64
N GLY A 399 3.17 -15.73 -6.07
CA GLY A 399 4.00 -16.65 -6.87
C GLY A 399 3.96 -16.40 -8.38
N ASP A 400 3.25 -15.38 -8.85
CA ASP A 400 3.10 -15.07 -10.28
C ASP A 400 4.39 -14.45 -10.86
N ARG A 401 4.54 -14.56 -12.20
CA ARG A 401 5.62 -13.92 -12.95
C ARG A 401 5.10 -13.48 -14.32
N ASN A 402 5.48 -12.28 -14.72
CA ASN A 402 5.24 -11.75 -16.06
C ASN A 402 6.20 -10.59 -16.34
N PRO A 403 6.46 -10.23 -17.62
CA PRO A 403 7.44 -9.20 -17.98
C PRO A 403 7.20 -7.82 -17.37
N ARG A 404 5.94 -7.42 -17.16
CA ARG A 404 5.58 -6.17 -16.47
C ARG A 404 6.03 -6.18 -15.02
N ALA A 405 5.68 -7.25 -14.28
CA ALA A 405 6.08 -7.42 -12.89
C ALA A 405 7.61 -7.51 -12.75
N ASP A 406 8.26 -8.29 -13.60
CA ASP A 406 9.72 -8.43 -13.59
C ASP A 406 10.40 -7.06 -13.79
N PHE A 407 9.86 -6.20 -14.66
CA PHE A 407 10.36 -4.84 -14.85
C PHE A 407 10.19 -4.00 -13.57
N VAL A 408 8.98 -3.95 -13.00
CA VAL A 408 8.68 -3.10 -11.81
C VAL A 408 9.50 -3.55 -10.61
N LEU A 409 9.46 -4.84 -10.26
CA LEU A 409 10.19 -5.39 -9.12
C LEU A 409 11.71 -5.21 -9.27
N LYS A 410 12.26 -5.36 -10.49
CA LYS A 410 13.66 -5.06 -10.75
C LYS A 410 13.98 -3.59 -10.48
N ARG A 411 13.13 -2.66 -10.90
CA ARG A 411 13.35 -1.23 -10.66
C ARG A 411 13.29 -0.87 -9.19
N GLN A 412 12.37 -1.46 -8.43
CA GLN A 412 12.34 -1.30 -6.98
C GLN A 412 13.65 -1.79 -6.34
N ALA A 413 14.11 -2.99 -6.68
CA ALA A 413 15.33 -3.59 -6.13
C ALA A 413 16.63 -2.84 -6.51
N GLU A 414 16.70 -2.22 -7.70
CA GLU A 414 17.84 -1.40 -8.12
C GLU A 414 18.04 -0.16 -7.23
N GLY A 415 17.04 0.24 -6.50
CA GLY A 415 17.10 1.26 -5.48
C GLY A 415 17.40 2.67 -6.00
N GLY A 416 17.51 3.61 -5.04
CA GLY A 416 17.83 5.03 -5.29
C GLY A 416 16.61 5.85 -5.73
N SER A 417 16.15 6.75 -4.85
CA SER A 417 15.21 7.79 -5.27
C SER A 417 15.97 8.86 -6.03
N TRP A 418 15.61 9.11 -7.31
CA TRP A 418 16.24 10.20 -8.08
C TRP A 418 15.75 11.57 -7.63
N TRP A 419 14.68 11.64 -6.87
CA TRP A 419 14.17 12.87 -6.24
C TRP A 419 14.84 13.16 -4.88
N GLY A 420 15.76 12.28 -4.40
CA GLY A 420 16.62 12.51 -3.23
C GLY A 420 15.99 12.16 -1.87
N GLU A 421 14.76 11.69 -1.83
CA GLU A 421 14.01 11.37 -0.61
C GLU A 421 13.27 10.03 -0.76
N GLY A 422 12.74 9.51 0.35
CA GLY A 422 11.89 8.32 0.40
C GLY A 422 12.52 7.12 1.10
N GLY A 423 11.71 6.16 1.48
CA GLY A 423 12.06 4.92 2.16
C GLY A 423 12.83 3.90 1.30
N GLY A 424 12.51 2.62 1.45
CA GLY A 424 13.04 1.52 0.63
C GLY A 424 14.46 1.10 0.98
N PRO A 425 15.25 0.55 0.02
CA PRO A 425 16.55 -0.05 0.27
C PRO A 425 17.61 0.86 0.89
N GLN A 426 17.38 2.16 0.96
CA GLN A 426 18.29 3.08 1.66
C GLN A 426 18.22 2.95 3.18
N TYR A 427 17.15 2.36 3.72
CA TYR A 427 17.01 2.05 5.14
C TYR A 427 17.37 0.59 5.40
N LEU A 428 17.92 0.35 6.59
CA LEU A 428 18.07 -1.01 7.07
C LEU A 428 16.67 -1.58 7.34
N GLN A 429 16.50 -2.84 6.98
CA GLN A 429 15.25 -3.58 7.17
C GLN A 429 15.53 -4.81 8.02
N GLY A 430 14.52 -5.20 8.81
CA GLY A 430 14.54 -6.47 9.52
C GLY A 430 14.36 -7.67 8.58
N ARG A 431 14.50 -8.88 9.12
CA ARG A 431 14.31 -10.13 8.40
C ARG A 431 13.09 -10.88 8.90
N THR A 432 12.37 -11.49 7.99
CA THR A 432 11.35 -12.50 8.29
C THR A 432 11.78 -13.78 7.57
N GLU A 433 12.47 -14.68 8.30
CA GLU A 433 13.20 -15.81 7.72
C GLU A 433 12.98 -17.10 8.49
N SER A 434 12.88 -18.21 7.77
CA SER A 434 12.86 -19.56 8.33
C SER A 434 14.15 -20.30 7.97
N GLY A 435 14.71 -21.03 8.93
CA GLY A 435 15.77 -22.00 8.74
C GLY A 435 15.29 -23.30 8.08
N THR A 436 15.91 -24.41 8.44
CA THR A 436 15.65 -25.72 7.87
C THR A 436 15.22 -26.75 8.91
N GLU A 437 15.13 -28.02 8.53
CA GLU A 437 14.92 -29.15 9.47
C GLU A 437 16.26 -29.69 10.05
N SER A 438 17.35 -28.95 9.92
CA SER A 438 18.70 -29.32 10.36
C SER A 438 19.29 -28.18 11.19
N PRO A 439 20.29 -28.44 12.06
CA PRO A 439 20.89 -27.38 12.87
C PRO A 439 21.34 -26.16 12.06
N ASP A 440 20.78 -25.01 12.34
CA ASP A 440 21.04 -23.74 11.70
C ASP A 440 21.72 -22.74 12.67
N GLN A 441 22.45 -21.79 12.12
CA GLN A 441 22.92 -20.63 12.83
C GLN A 441 22.32 -19.37 12.21
N MET A 442 21.47 -18.68 12.97
CA MET A 442 20.73 -17.51 12.51
C MET A 442 21.15 -16.25 13.29
N THR A 443 21.24 -15.15 12.57
CA THR A 443 21.55 -13.84 13.17
C THR A 443 20.65 -12.80 12.51
N GLY A 444 20.01 -11.96 13.33
CA GLY A 444 19.19 -10.87 12.83
C GLY A 444 20.01 -9.67 12.34
N THR A 445 19.31 -8.58 12.11
CA THR A 445 19.82 -7.28 11.67
C THR A 445 19.97 -6.30 12.85
N ALA A 446 19.93 -5.02 12.59
CA ALA A 446 19.82 -4.00 13.65
C ALA A 446 18.36 -3.54 13.86
N GLU A 447 17.45 -4.07 13.11
CA GLU A 447 16.01 -3.75 13.11
C GLU A 447 15.20 -4.91 13.75
N GLU A 448 13.89 -4.83 13.73
CA GLU A 448 12.99 -5.89 14.21
C GLU A 448 13.04 -7.12 13.29
N ASP A 449 13.44 -8.26 13.81
CA ASP A 449 13.57 -9.52 13.06
C ASP A 449 12.55 -10.58 13.54
N PHE A 450 12.07 -11.41 12.60
CA PHE A 450 11.27 -12.60 12.92
C PHE A 450 11.96 -13.83 12.34
N LEU A 451 12.51 -14.68 13.23
CA LEU A 451 13.32 -15.83 12.87
C LEU A 451 12.68 -17.13 13.38
N ALA A 452 12.65 -18.19 12.57
CA ALA A 452 12.17 -19.50 12.94
C ALA A 452 13.19 -20.58 12.56
N GLY A 453 13.66 -21.39 13.54
CA GLY A 453 14.61 -22.47 13.29
C GLY A 453 14.00 -23.66 12.55
N LEU A 454 12.74 -23.99 12.83
CA LEU A 454 11.94 -25.12 12.36
C LEU A 454 12.32 -26.42 13.07
N GLY A 455 13.42 -27.05 12.74
CA GLY A 455 13.86 -28.26 13.40
C GLY A 455 15.36 -28.47 13.32
N GLY A 456 15.90 -29.21 14.27
CA GLY A 456 17.33 -29.32 14.51
C GLY A 456 17.72 -28.59 15.80
N ASP A 457 18.96 -28.71 16.22
CA ASP A 457 19.47 -27.97 17.37
C ASP A 457 20.03 -26.61 16.88
N ASP A 458 19.20 -25.57 16.93
CA ASP A 458 19.49 -24.29 16.31
C ASP A 458 20.20 -23.30 17.26
N THR A 459 20.95 -22.38 16.68
CA THR A 459 21.64 -21.32 17.42
C THR A 459 21.28 -19.96 16.85
N PHE A 460 20.63 -19.13 17.68
CA PHE A 460 20.31 -17.75 17.37
C PHE A 460 21.28 -16.82 18.07
N ILE A 461 21.88 -15.91 17.33
CA ILE A 461 22.79 -14.88 17.85
C ILE A 461 21.99 -13.60 18.00
N ALA A 462 22.00 -13.03 19.21
CA ALA A 462 21.29 -11.81 19.53
C ALA A 462 21.73 -10.64 18.63
N SER A 463 20.77 -9.93 18.09
CA SER A 463 20.87 -8.69 17.34
C SER A 463 20.24 -7.52 18.09
N PRO A 464 20.53 -6.27 17.73
CA PRO A 464 19.72 -5.13 18.16
C PRO A 464 18.30 -5.23 17.57
N GLY A 465 17.34 -4.58 18.24
CA GLY A 465 15.96 -4.54 17.77
C GLY A 465 14.95 -5.03 18.80
N GLN A 466 13.75 -5.35 18.30
CA GLN A 466 12.68 -6.00 19.06
C GLN A 466 12.32 -7.31 18.34
N ASP A 467 13.14 -8.32 18.52
CA ASP A 467 13.10 -9.53 17.72
C ASP A 467 12.05 -10.53 18.23
N GLY A 468 11.53 -11.33 17.30
CA GLY A 468 10.73 -12.52 17.57
C GLY A 468 11.45 -13.77 17.09
N ILE A 469 11.64 -14.76 17.96
CA ILE A 469 12.41 -15.96 17.64
C ILE A 469 11.63 -17.20 18.05
N ASN A 470 11.46 -18.14 17.13
CA ASN A 470 10.91 -19.47 17.41
C ASN A 470 12.02 -20.50 17.12
N GLY A 471 12.49 -21.21 18.16
CA GLY A 471 13.48 -22.27 18.01
C GLY A 471 12.94 -23.43 17.18
N GLY A 472 11.78 -23.95 17.55
CA GLY A 472 11.12 -25.06 16.85
C GLY A 472 11.25 -26.41 17.54
N GLU A 473 11.48 -27.47 16.75
CA GLU A 473 11.74 -28.81 17.27
C GLU A 473 13.25 -29.03 17.46
N GLY A 474 13.71 -29.30 18.66
CA GLY A 474 15.12 -29.57 18.95
C GLY A 474 15.55 -29.03 20.29
N ARG A 475 16.82 -28.78 20.41
CA ARG A 475 17.37 -28.07 21.57
C ARG A 475 18.03 -26.78 21.10
N ASP A 476 17.28 -25.70 21.19
CA ASP A 476 17.64 -24.44 20.61
C ASP A 476 18.29 -23.48 21.62
N THR A 477 19.23 -22.70 21.13
CA THR A 477 20.04 -21.82 21.96
C THR A 477 20.01 -20.38 21.47
N TYR A 478 19.59 -19.47 22.36
CA TYR A 478 19.76 -18.03 22.14
C TYR A 478 21.04 -17.54 22.77
N THR A 479 21.95 -16.99 21.98
CA THR A 479 23.28 -16.55 22.41
C THR A 479 23.36 -15.04 22.54
N LEU A 480 23.70 -14.58 23.74
CA LEU A 480 23.81 -13.18 24.13
C LEU A 480 25.27 -12.79 24.32
N PRO A 481 25.73 -11.64 23.82
CA PRO A 481 27.16 -11.24 23.83
C PRO A 481 27.66 -10.77 25.20
N GLU A 482 26.77 -10.29 26.09
CA GLU A 482 27.14 -9.72 27.38
C GLU A 482 26.92 -10.72 28.54
N PRO A 483 27.46 -10.47 29.76
CA PRO A 483 27.22 -11.29 30.95
C PRO A 483 25.75 -11.31 31.37
N ALA A 484 25.36 -12.40 32.10
CA ALA A 484 23.98 -12.66 32.47
C ALA A 484 23.31 -11.54 33.31
N ASP A 485 24.07 -10.80 34.10
CA ASP A 485 23.59 -9.69 34.93
C ASP A 485 23.16 -8.45 34.12
N ARG A 486 23.47 -8.42 32.82
CA ARG A 486 23.07 -7.35 31.90
C ARG A 486 21.68 -7.59 31.29
N TYR A 487 21.07 -8.73 31.55
CA TYR A 487 19.80 -9.11 30.91
C TYR A 487 18.72 -9.43 31.93
N THR A 488 17.50 -9.07 31.55
CA THR A 488 16.28 -9.51 32.25
C THR A 488 15.56 -10.55 31.38
N VAL A 489 15.25 -11.71 31.98
CA VAL A 489 14.50 -12.80 31.31
C VAL A 489 13.20 -13.01 32.04
N THR A 490 12.08 -12.68 31.42
CA THR A 490 10.74 -12.70 31.98
C THR A 490 9.87 -13.71 31.24
N PRO A 491 9.17 -14.65 31.95
CA PRO A 491 8.19 -15.51 31.31
C PRO A 491 7.03 -14.69 30.72
N GLU A 492 6.62 -15.03 29.52
CA GLU A 492 5.42 -14.53 28.83
C GLU A 492 4.54 -15.70 28.35
N ALA A 493 3.34 -15.43 27.81
CA ALA A 493 2.26 -16.40 27.58
C ALA A 493 2.68 -17.73 26.92
N ALA A 494 3.55 -17.71 25.91
CA ALA A 494 3.99 -18.92 25.21
C ALA A 494 5.53 -19.05 25.17
N GLY A 495 6.27 -18.22 25.92
CA GLY A 495 7.73 -18.20 25.86
C GLY A 495 8.35 -17.25 26.87
N TYR A 496 9.41 -16.59 26.47
CA TYR A 496 10.19 -15.70 27.33
C TYR A 496 10.54 -14.41 26.63
N ARG A 497 10.50 -13.28 27.33
CA ARG A 497 11.07 -12.02 26.88
C ARG A 497 12.44 -11.82 27.52
N VAL A 498 13.42 -11.60 26.66
CA VAL A 498 14.78 -11.21 27.06
C VAL A 498 14.95 -9.74 26.72
N THR A 499 15.38 -8.93 27.70
CA THR A 499 15.64 -7.50 27.51
C THR A 499 17.05 -7.17 28.01
N GLY A 500 17.81 -6.42 27.23
CA GLY A 500 19.17 -6.07 27.56
C GLY A 500 19.77 -5.00 26.64
N PRO A 501 21.11 -4.86 26.60
CA PRO A 501 21.80 -3.80 25.84
C PRO A 501 21.55 -3.81 24.33
N GLN A 502 21.22 -4.95 23.75
CA GLN A 502 20.90 -5.09 22.32
C GLN A 502 19.45 -4.71 22.00
N GLY A 503 18.57 -4.61 22.99
CA GLY A 503 17.13 -4.41 22.79
C GLY A 503 16.32 -5.48 23.50
N SER A 504 15.33 -6.05 22.82
CA SER A 504 14.52 -7.15 23.40
C SER A 504 14.28 -8.25 22.38
N ALA A 505 14.18 -9.50 22.84
CA ALA A 505 13.76 -10.63 22.04
C ALA A 505 12.62 -11.40 22.71
N TYR A 506 11.61 -11.79 21.94
CA TYR A 506 10.57 -12.73 22.37
C TYR A 506 10.92 -14.12 21.86
N LEU A 507 11.16 -15.04 22.78
CA LEU A 507 11.62 -16.40 22.50
C LEU A 507 10.48 -17.41 22.70
N VAL A 508 10.20 -18.20 21.68
CA VAL A 508 9.20 -19.28 21.70
C VAL A 508 9.90 -20.59 21.36
N GLN A 509 9.52 -21.69 21.98
CA GLN A 509 10.15 -23.00 21.76
C GLN A 509 11.68 -22.90 21.78
N MET A 510 12.22 -22.37 22.87
CA MET A 510 13.65 -22.14 23.10
C MET A 510 14.05 -22.77 24.45
N GLU A 511 15.03 -23.65 24.42
CA GLU A 511 15.41 -24.42 25.62
C GLU A 511 16.54 -23.80 26.41
N GLN A 512 17.39 -22.98 25.76
CA GLN A 512 18.59 -22.48 26.41
C GLN A 512 18.93 -21.04 26.03
N ILE A 513 19.41 -20.28 27.00
CA ILE A 513 20.14 -19.02 26.77
C ILE A 513 21.60 -19.22 27.20
N THR A 514 22.53 -18.81 26.34
CA THR A 514 23.97 -18.75 26.65
C THR A 514 24.39 -17.28 26.69
N PHE A 515 25.05 -16.88 27.80
CA PHE A 515 25.53 -15.49 27.98
C PHE A 515 27.01 -15.35 27.67
N GLY A 516 27.46 -14.13 27.42
CA GLY A 516 28.85 -13.83 27.06
C GLY A 516 29.92 -14.18 28.11
N ASP A 517 29.53 -14.37 29.36
CA ASP A 517 30.39 -14.88 30.44
C ASP A 517 30.47 -16.42 30.51
N GLY A 518 29.83 -17.11 29.58
CA GLY A 518 29.75 -18.57 29.53
C GLY A 518 28.68 -19.18 30.45
N THR A 519 27.88 -18.36 31.15
CA THR A 519 26.76 -18.81 31.95
C THR A 519 25.63 -19.31 31.02
N ASN A 520 24.98 -20.41 31.39
CA ASN A 520 23.82 -20.96 30.68
C ASN A 520 22.58 -20.89 31.58
N ARG A 521 21.44 -20.59 30.98
CA ARG A 521 20.12 -20.63 31.63
C ARG A 521 19.20 -21.53 30.81
N SER A 522 18.67 -22.61 31.47
CA SER A 522 17.57 -23.40 30.89
C SER A 522 16.26 -22.62 30.96
N LEU A 523 15.45 -22.75 29.91
CA LEU A 523 14.11 -22.20 29.78
C LEU A 523 13.03 -23.28 29.88
N ASP A 524 13.42 -24.60 30.05
CA ASP A 524 12.55 -25.76 30.26
C ASP A 524 11.84 -25.71 31.63
#